data_d34a1e698084d1017930af9029d920b8
#
_entry.id   d34a1e698084d1017930af9029d920b8
#
_cell.length_a   1.000
_cell.length_b   1.000
_cell.length_c   1.000
_cell.angle_alpha   90.00
_cell.angle_beta   90.00
_cell.angle_gamma   90.00
#
_symmetry.space_group_name_H-M   'P 1'
#
loop_
_entity.id
_entity.type
_entity.pdbx_description
1 polymer ?
#
loop_
_entity_poly.entity_id
_entity_poly.type
_entity_poly.pdbx_seq_one_letter_code
_entity_poly.pdbx_strand_id
1 'polypeptide(L)'
;MLLLIVLLTLSFTPGESFPSYKYDDMEDAFDYYAATEELEERNASACERCVPETCPPAQGCSAGLVRDSCGCCFECGNLEGQPCDPGDRNVYYGLCGEEMVCKTEASQAADGEPQCVCASQEPLCGSDHQTYMNVCKFKEAAFSKPGLSSRVGPCRTVPVIKVPPRNLVNVTGSSAVFLCEVFAFPMALVEWRKEGKEVVLPGDDPHVSVQSRGGPQKYELSSWLQIEDATRADSGTYRCIARNDLGNVSVTAVLGILPPDEMSAYLEESMKEMMGYDPIRDYDGEYY
;
A
#
# COMPACT_ATOMS: atom_id res chain seq x y z
N MET A 1 17.05 -31.23 59.51
CA MET A 1 16.04 -30.47 58.79
C MET A 1 16.30 -30.73 57.31
N LEU A 2 15.55 -31.73 56.74
CA LEU A 2 15.75 -32.27 55.41
C LEU A 2 15.06 -31.38 54.38
N LEU A 3 15.81 -30.89 53.38
CA LEU A 3 15.28 -30.26 52.19
C LEU A 3 14.94 -31.35 51.14
N LEU A 4 13.65 -31.50 50.84
CA LEU A 4 13.19 -32.38 49.76
C LEU A 4 13.29 -31.59 48.43
N ILE A 5 14.19 -32.01 47.56
CA ILE A 5 14.27 -31.57 46.17
C ILE A 5 13.33 -32.45 45.33
N VAL A 6 12.22 -31.90 44.87
CA VAL A 6 11.35 -32.58 43.91
C VAL A 6 11.88 -32.33 42.51
N LEU A 7 12.47 -33.36 41.93
CA LEU A 7 12.84 -33.42 40.51
C LEU A 7 11.59 -33.71 39.67
N LEU A 8 11.08 -32.73 38.99
CA LEU A 8 10.09 -32.88 37.92
C LEU A 8 10.81 -33.39 36.65
N THR A 9 10.69 -34.66 36.37
CA THR A 9 11.07 -35.26 35.08
C THR A 9 9.99 -34.91 34.05
N LEU A 10 10.29 -33.98 33.16
CA LEU A 10 9.50 -33.76 31.95
C LEU A 10 9.79 -34.89 30.97
N SER A 11 8.79 -35.77 30.80
CA SER A 11 8.76 -36.79 29.75
C SER A 11 8.55 -36.11 28.39
N PHE A 12 9.61 -36.04 27.59
CA PHE A 12 9.46 -35.69 26.17
C PHE A 12 8.88 -36.89 25.42
N THR A 13 7.70 -36.73 24.87
CA THR A 13 7.16 -37.66 23.86
C THR A 13 7.80 -37.32 22.50
N PRO A 14 8.46 -38.29 21.83
CA PRO A 14 8.97 -38.08 20.48
C PRO A 14 7.79 -38.28 19.50
N GLY A 15 7.33 -37.21 18.88
CA GLY A 15 6.30 -37.36 17.84
C GLY A 15 5.60 -36.08 17.40
N GLU A 16 6.34 -35.03 17.11
CA GLU A 16 5.86 -34.02 16.15
C GLU A 16 6.96 -33.81 15.12
N SER A 17 6.78 -34.48 13.98
CA SER A 17 7.57 -34.24 12.78
C SER A 17 7.28 -32.81 12.30
N PHE A 18 8.32 -32.00 12.23
CA PHE A 18 8.29 -30.75 11.49
C PHE A 18 7.74 -31.01 10.07
N PRO A 19 6.88 -30.14 9.54
CA PRO A 19 6.50 -30.26 8.15
C PRO A 19 7.77 -30.20 7.30
N SER A 20 8.04 -31.32 6.62
CA SER A 20 9.08 -31.37 5.60
C SER A 20 8.64 -30.40 4.51
N TYR A 21 9.33 -29.28 4.36
CA TYR A 21 9.24 -28.47 3.16
C TYR A 21 9.56 -29.38 1.98
N LYS A 22 8.59 -29.53 1.08
CA LYS A 22 8.79 -30.24 -0.16
C LYS A 22 9.85 -29.49 -0.98
N TYR A 23 10.71 -30.28 -1.58
CA TYR A 23 11.85 -29.86 -2.43
C TYR A 23 11.39 -29.22 -3.76
N ASP A 24 10.09 -29.04 -3.94
CA ASP A 24 9.48 -28.54 -5.18
C ASP A 24 9.76 -27.04 -5.44
N ASP A 25 9.99 -26.24 -4.35
CA ASP A 25 10.22 -24.79 -4.49
C ASP A 25 11.63 -24.42 -4.99
N MET A 26 12.53 -25.41 -5.13
CA MET A 26 13.89 -25.18 -5.63
C MET A 26 14.03 -25.48 -7.13
N GLU A 27 13.09 -26.21 -7.72
CA GLU A 27 13.08 -26.47 -9.16
C GLU A 27 12.66 -25.22 -9.94
N ASP A 28 11.66 -24.44 -9.45
CA ASP A 28 11.19 -23.22 -10.14
C ASP A 28 12.25 -22.11 -10.18
N ALA A 29 13.05 -21.97 -9.11
CA ALA A 29 14.17 -21.02 -9.09
C ALA A 29 15.31 -21.47 -10.02
N PHE A 30 15.54 -22.79 -10.15
CA PHE A 30 16.53 -23.34 -11.07
C PHE A 30 16.12 -23.16 -12.52
N ASP A 31 14.82 -23.30 -12.84
CA ASP A 31 14.29 -23.09 -14.19
C ASP A 31 14.40 -21.63 -14.63
N TYR A 32 14.22 -20.67 -13.71
CA TYR A 32 14.40 -19.25 -14.03
C TYR A 32 15.87 -18.92 -14.37
N TYR A 33 16.82 -19.40 -13.55
CA TYR A 33 18.24 -19.18 -13.83
C TYR A 33 18.71 -19.91 -15.10
N ALA A 34 18.22 -21.14 -15.33
CA ALA A 34 18.51 -21.89 -16.56
C ALA A 34 17.94 -21.20 -17.80
N ALA A 35 16.71 -20.68 -17.72
CA ALA A 35 16.08 -19.94 -18.82
C ALA A 35 16.80 -18.61 -19.10
N THR A 36 17.31 -17.93 -18.08
CA THR A 36 18.09 -16.69 -18.26
C THR A 36 19.47 -16.98 -18.86
N GLU A 37 20.14 -18.05 -18.44
CA GLU A 37 21.42 -18.48 -19.06
C GLU A 37 21.26 -18.86 -20.53
N GLU A 38 20.20 -19.60 -20.89
CA GLU A 38 19.91 -19.93 -22.31
C GLU A 38 19.54 -18.70 -23.13
N LEU A 39 18.88 -17.70 -22.55
CA LEU A 39 18.58 -16.42 -23.21
C LEU A 39 19.85 -15.56 -23.33
N GLU A 40 20.71 -15.55 -22.32
CA GLU A 40 22.00 -14.86 -22.36
C GLU A 40 22.91 -15.45 -23.46
N GLU A 41 23.00 -16.77 -23.55
CA GLU A 41 23.78 -17.44 -24.62
C GLU A 41 23.22 -17.16 -26.00
N ARG A 42 21.88 -17.18 -26.17
CA ARG A 42 21.22 -16.83 -27.44
C ARG A 42 21.42 -15.35 -27.79
N ASN A 43 21.30 -14.45 -26.87
CA ASN A 43 21.50 -13.03 -27.10
C ASN A 43 22.99 -12.71 -27.37
N ALA A 44 23.92 -13.33 -26.63
CA ALA A 44 25.35 -13.15 -26.87
C ALA A 44 25.78 -13.69 -28.23
N SER A 45 25.14 -14.77 -28.71
CA SER A 45 25.41 -15.32 -30.05
C SER A 45 24.72 -14.54 -31.18
N ALA A 46 23.67 -13.78 -30.87
CA ALA A 46 22.93 -12.93 -31.82
C ALA A 46 23.53 -11.53 -31.98
N CYS A 47 24.39 -11.10 -31.04
CA CYS A 47 25.01 -9.78 -31.12
C CYS A 47 26.09 -9.78 -32.21
N GLU A 48 25.77 -9.15 -33.33
CA GLU A 48 26.74 -8.85 -34.38
C GLU A 48 27.71 -7.74 -33.92
N ARG A 49 28.73 -7.49 -34.76
CA ARG A 49 29.65 -6.38 -34.51
C ARG A 49 28.86 -5.05 -34.38
N CYS A 50 28.99 -4.39 -33.23
CA CYS A 50 28.31 -3.13 -32.97
C CYS A 50 28.64 -2.07 -34.03
N VAL A 51 27.61 -1.56 -34.69
CA VAL A 51 27.67 -0.47 -35.67
C VAL A 51 26.70 0.61 -35.19
N PRO A 52 27.16 1.61 -34.48
CA PRO A 52 26.29 2.63 -33.83
C PRO A 52 25.40 3.38 -34.83
N GLU A 53 25.81 3.47 -36.09
CA GLU A 53 25.06 4.16 -37.15
C GLU A 53 23.78 3.41 -37.57
N THR A 54 23.68 2.13 -37.23
CA THR A 54 22.50 1.30 -37.53
C THR A 54 21.50 1.26 -36.38
N CYS A 55 21.84 1.86 -35.22
CA CYS A 55 20.97 1.88 -34.10
C CYS A 55 19.68 2.71 -34.35
N PRO A 56 18.51 2.17 -33.99
CA PRO A 56 17.27 2.94 -34.08
C PRO A 56 17.32 4.13 -33.11
N PRO A 57 16.78 5.29 -33.51
CA PRO A 57 16.74 6.45 -32.61
C PRO A 57 15.78 6.16 -31.45
N ALA A 58 16.27 6.14 -30.22
CA ALA A 58 15.44 6.07 -29.04
C ALA A 58 14.81 7.43 -28.78
N GLN A 59 13.48 7.53 -28.88
CA GLN A 59 12.71 8.76 -28.71
C GLN A 59 11.62 8.54 -27.64
N GLY A 60 11.29 9.59 -26.92
CA GLY A 60 10.22 9.55 -25.93
C GLY A 60 10.60 8.88 -24.60
N CYS A 61 11.87 8.75 -24.27
CA CYS A 61 12.38 8.06 -23.09
C CYS A 61 12.31 8.96 -21.85
N SER A 62 11.17 8.98 -21.16
CA SER A 62 10.94 9.78 -19.96
C SER A 62 11.75 9.31 -18.74
N ALA A 63 12.18 8.04 -18.72
CA ALA A 63 13.05 7.48 -17.68
C ALA A 63 14.55 7.52 -18.03
N GLY A 64 14.92 8.14 -19.16
CA GLY A 64 16.28 8.16 -19.65
C GLY A 64 16.60 6.99 -20.57
N LEU A 65 17.88 6.89 -20.96
CA LEU A 65 18.38 5.91 -21.92
C LEU A 65 19.23 4.85 -21.24
N VAL A 66 19.00 3.61 -21.59
CA VAL A 66 19.80 2.44 -21.15
C VAL A 66 20.40 1.73 -22.35
N ARG A 67 21.38 0.85 -22.13
CA ARG A 67 21.95 0.02 -23.18
C ARG A 67 21.03 -1.16 -23.49
N ASP A 68 20.94 -1.52 -24.74
CA ASP A 68 20.26 -2.75 -25.19
C ASP A 68 20.99 -4.02 -24.71
N SER A 69 20.41 -5.17 -24.95
CA SER A 69 20.96 -6.49 -24.57
C SER A 69 22.36 -6.76 -25.13
N CYS A 70 22.72 -6.12 -26.23
CA CYS A 70 24.05 -6.22 -26.84
C CYS A 70 25.03 -5.16 -26.35
N GLY A 71 24.59 -4.21 -25.50
CA GLY A 71 25.39 -3.10 -25.05
C GLY A 71 25.77 -2.10 -26.16
N CYS A 72 25.16 -2.22 -27.34
CA CYS A 72 25.48 -1.45 -28.54
C CYS A 72 24.60 -0.22 -28.68
N CYS A 73 23.29 -0.39 -28.75
CA CYS A 73 22.33 0.69 -28.96
C CYS A 73 21.78 1.22 -27.64
N PHE A 74 21.10 2.36 -27.73
CA PHE A 74 20.34 2.90 -26.61
C PHE A 74 18.85 2.65 -26.82
N GLU A 75 18.17 2.29 -25.73
CA GLU A 75 16.72 2.17 -25.66
C GLU A 75 16.17 2.91 -24.45
N CYS A 76 14.85 3.01 -24.34
CA CYS A 76 14.24 3.65 -23.18
C CYS A 76 14.35 2.73 -21.96
N GLY A 77 14.86 3.28 -20.86
CA GLY A 77 14.83 2.61 -19.57
C GLY A 77 13.40 2.45 -19.04
N ASN A 78 13.18 1.40 -18.24
CA ASN A 78 11.92 1.10 -17.61
C ASN A 78 11.57 2.16 -16.56
N LEU A 79 10.27 2.46 -16.45
CA LEU A 79 9.73 3.40 -15.48
C LEU A 79 9.61 2.77 -14.09
N GLU A 80 9.45 3.61 -13.08
CA GLU A 80 9.17 3.17 -11.71
C GLU A 80 7.92 2.29 -11.65
N GLY A 81 8.04 1.10 -11.02
CA GLY A 81 6.99 0.09 -10.92
C GLY A 81 6.90 -0.88 -12.10
N GLN A 82 7.68 -0.69 -13.15
CA GLN A 82 7.77 -1.68 -14.23
C GLN A 82 8.73 -2.83 -13.86
N PRO A 83 8.49 -4.06 -14.35
CA PRO A 83 9.41 -5.16 -14.19
C PRO A 83 10.80 -4.82 -14.73
N CYS A 84 11.84 -5.43 -14.18
CA CYS A 84 13.22 -5.16 -14.57
C CYS A 84 14.11 -6.39 -14.39
N ASP A 85 15.20 -6.40 -15.13
CA ASP A 85 16.26 -7.39 -14.96
C ASP A 85 17.19 -6.98 -13.82
N PRO A 86 17.45 -7.87 -12.83
CA PRO A 86 18.41 -7.59 -11.77
C PRO A 86 19.84 -7.52 -12.31
N GLY A 87 20.58 -6.49 -11.88
CA GLY A 87 21.97 -6.27 -12.30
C GLY A 87 22.08 -5.28 -13.47
N ASP A 88 23.15 -5.45 -14.26
CA ASP A 88 23.53 -4.51 -15.33
C ASP A 88 23.25 -5.06 -16.75
N ARG A 89 22.64 -6.23 -16.86
CA ARG A 89 22.35 -6.88 -18.12
C ARG A 89 20.87 -6.76 -18.48
N ASN A 90 20.63 -6.37 -19.71
CA ASN A 90 19.31 -6.29 -20.30
C ASN A 90 18.99 -7.63 -20.98
N VAL A 91 18.27 -8.53 -20.29
CA VAL A 91 18.06 -9.91 -20.74
C VAL A 91 16.60 -10.16 -21.14
N TYR A 92 15.65 -9.82 -20.29
CA TYR A 92 14.25 -10.19 -20.47
C TYR A 92 13.27 -9.02 -20.29
N TYR A 93 13.30 -8.36 -19.12
CA TYR A 93 12.37 -7.26 -18.78
C TYR A 93 12.94 -5.89 -19.16
N GLY A 94 14.24 -5.79 -19.32
CA GLY A 94 14.91 -4.52 -19.55
C GLY A 94 15.47 -3.90 -18.27
N LEU A 95 16.30 -2.87 -18.46
CA LEU A 95 16.95 -2.14 -17.38
C LEU A 95 16.11 -0.97 -16.90
N CYS A 96 16.19 -0.67 -15.61
CA CYS A 96 15.60 0.54 -15.05
C CYS A 96 16.24 1.81 -15.62
N GLY A 97 15.42 2.81 -15.80
CA GLY A 97 15.91 4.13 -16.19
C GLY A 97 16.82 4.80 -15.15
N GLU A 98 17.22 6.04 -15.44
CA GLU A 98 18.12 6.81 -14.58
C GLU A 98 17.58 6.99 -13.16
N GLU A 99 18.48 6.95 -12.16
CA GLU A 99 18.17 7.11 -10.73
C GLU A 99 17.21 6.06 -10.16
N MET A 100 17.03 4.94 -10.85
CA MET A 100 16.25 3.79 -10.38
C MET A 100 17.14 2.57 -10.19
N VAL A 101 16.66 1.65 -9.34
CA VAL A 101 17.30 0.37 -9.06
C VAL A 101 16.26 -0.74 -9.19
N CYS A 102 16.67 -1.88 -9.76
CA CYS A 102 15.84 -3.06 -9.83
C CYS A 102 15.82 -3.76 -8.47
N LYS A 103 14.65 -3.91 -7.85
CA LYS A 103 14.48 -4.53 -6.52
C LYS A 103 13.32 -5.50 -6.53
N THR A 104 13.51 -6.61 -5.81
CA THR A 104 12.42 -7.51 -5.41
C THR A 104 11.91 -7.06 -4.05
N GLU A 105 10.61 -6.74 -3.92
CA GLU A 105 10.04 -6.40 -2.61
C GLU A 105 9.94 -7.64 -1.74
N ALA A 106 10.61 -7.61 -0.58
CA ALA A 106 10.61 -8.71 0.38
C ALA A 106 9.26 -8.98 1.07
N SER A 107 8.23 -8.18 0.79
CA SER A 107 6.89 -8.28 1.38
C SER A 107 5.88 -9.02 0.51
N GLN A 108 6.19 -9.27 -0.75
CA GLN A 108 5.38 -10.11 -1.62
C GLN A 108 5.94 -11.53 -1.57
N ALA A 109 5.04 -12.54 -1.58
CA ALA A 109 5.42 -13.95 -1.57
C ALA A 109 6.55 -14.23 -2.56
N ALA A 110 7.28 -15.33 -2.39
CA ALA A 110 8.52 -15.70 -3.09
C ALA A 110 8.53 -15.55 -4.64
N ASP A 111 7.38 -15.21 -5.24
CA ASP A 111 7.15 -15.06 -6.69
C ASP A 111 7.04 -13.59 -7.16
N GLY A 112 7.44 -12.60 -6.35
CA GLY A 112 7.38 -11.19 -6.74
C GLY A 112 8.42 -10.86 -7.82
N GLU A 113 7.97 -10.50 -9.03
CA GLU A 113 8.85 -10.00 -10.10
C GLU A 113 9.61 -8.76 -9.62
N PRO A 114 10.93 -8.65 -9.92
CA PRO A 114 11.70 -7.46 -9.58
C PRO A 114 11.17 -6.24 -10.33
N GLN A 115 11.10 -5.10 -9.65
CA GLN A 115 10.57 -3.86 -10.20
C GLN A 115 11.55 -2.70 -10.06
N CYS A 116 11.45 -1.75 -10.97
CA CYS A 116 12.21 -0.52 -10.91
C CYS A 116 11.70 0.36 -9.76
N VAL A 117 12.58 0.69 -8.84
CA VAL A 117 12.29 1.55 -7.68
C VAL A 117 13.22 2.75 -7.71
N CYS A 118 12.68 3.95 -7.54
CA CYS A 118 13.49 5.16 -7.49
C CYS A 118 14.49 5.09 -6.31
N ALA A 119 15.74 5.43 -6.57
CA ALA A 119 16.81 5.36 -5.57
C ALA A 119 16.59 6.35 -4.42
N SER A 120 16.00 7.51 -4.71
CA SER A 120 15.63 8.50 -3.71
C SER A 120 14.12 8.60 -3.56
N GLN A 121 13.62 8.43 -2.35
CA GLN A 121 12.21 8.60 -2.00
C GLN A 121 11.92 9.98 -1.35
N GLU A 122 12.76 10.97 -1.65
CA GLU A 122 12.54 12.35 -1.19
C GLU A 122 11.54 13.07 -2.09
N PRO A 123 10.44 13.59 -1.53
CA PRO A 123 9.45 14.31 -2.33
C PRO A 123 9.98 15.66 -2.81
N LEU A 124 9.45 16.08 -3.95
CA LEU A 124 9.75 17.34 -4.60
C LEU A 124 8.46 18.13 -4.83
N CYS A 125 8.55 19.46 -4.73
CA CYS A 125 7.47 20.35 -5.13
C CYS A 125 7.77 20.94 -6.51
N GLY A 126 6.94 20.64 -7.49
CA GLY A 126 7.00 21.22 -8.81
C GLY A 126 6.57 22.69 -8.85
N SER A 127 7.01 23.43 -9.87
CA SER A 127 6.54 24.79 -10.12
C SER A 127 5.04 24.85 -10.51
N ASP A 128 4.45 23.71 -10.81
CA ASP A 128 3.01 23.52 -10.99
C ASP A 128 2.24 23.31 -9.68
N HIS A 129 2.91 23.50 -8.54
CA HIS A 129 2.35 23.28 -7.18
C HIS A 129 1.93 21.86 -6.87
N GLN A 130 2.40 20.87 -7.64
CA GLN A 130 2.17 19.46 -7.35
C GLN A 130 3.35 18.86 -6.59
N THR A 131 3.02 18.01 -5.60
CA THR A 131 4.03 17.22 -4.89
C THR A 131 4.27 15.92 -5.64
N TYR A 132 5.51 15.71 -6.04
CA TYR A 132 6.03 14.47 -6.61
C TYR A 132 6.72 13.69 -5.52
N MET A 133 6.36 12.41 -5.35
CA MET A 133 6.82 11.61 -4.21
C MET A 133 8.31 11.26 -4.28
N ASN A 134 8.91 11.37 -5.48
CA ASN A 134 10.35 11.21 -5.68
C ASN A 134 10.80 11.89 -6.99
N VAL A 135 12.12 11.90 -7.23
CA VAL A 135 12.72 12.52 -8.41
C VAL A 135 12.35 11.82 -9.72
N CYS A 136 12.11 10.49 -9.68
CA CYS A 136 11.75 9.71 -10.87
C CYS A 136 10.36 10.11 -11.38
N LYS A 137 9.37 10.22 -10.47
CA LYS A 137 8.03 10.73 -10.81
C LYS A 137 8.06 12.19 -11.27
N PHE A 138 8.97 13.01 -10.72
CA PHE A 138 9.15 14.38 -11.19
C PHE A 138 9.70 14.41 -12.62
N LYS A 139 10.74 13.62 -12.94
CA LYS A 139 11.33 13.54 -14.29
C LYS A 139 10.31 13.05 -15.33
N GLU A 140 9.53 12.04 -14.99
CA GLU A 140 8.43 11.54 -15.84
C GLU A 140 7.43 12.66 -16.18
N ALA A 141 7.01 13.45 -15.20
CA ALA A 141 6.13 14.58 -15.42
C ALA A 141 6.80 15.71 -16.20
N ALA A 142 8.06 16.04 -15.89
CA ALA A 142 8.82 17.08 -16.55
C ALA A 142 9.06 16.79 -18.05
N PHE A 143 9.16 15.51 -18.41
CA PHE A 143 9.25 15.11 -19.80
C PHE A 143 8.03 15.55 -20.62
N SER A 144 6.84 15.45 -20.02
CA SER A 144 5.58 15.88 -20.66
C SER A 144 5.27 17.37 -20.50
N LYS A 145 5.95 18.06 -19.57
CA LYS A 145 5.73 19.48 -19.23
C LYS A 145 7.04 20.26 -19.34
N PRO A 146 7.43 20.71 -20.55
CA PRO A 146 8.66 21.50 -20.73
C PRO A 146 8.66 22.75 -19.85
N GLY A 147 9.75 22.98 -19.13
CA GLY A 147 9.92 24.12 -18.22
C GLY A 147 9.44 23.87 -16.79
N LEU A 148 8.96 22.64 -16.45
CA LEU A 148 8.68 22.27 -15.07
C LEU A 148 9.99 22.26 -14.27
N SER A 149 10.04 23.03 -13.19
CA SER A 149 11.16 23.08 -12.25
C SER A 149 10.71 22.54 -10.88
N SER A 150 11.65 22.11 -10.05
CA SER A 150 11.34 21.58 -8.73
C SER A 150 12.19 22.21 -7.63
N ARG A 151 11.71 22.10 -6.41
CA ARG A 151 12.45 22.35 -5.17
C ARG A 151 12.33 21.13 -4.25
N VAL A 152 13.32 20.94 -3.39
CA VAL A 152 13.34 19.84 -2.42
C VAL A 152 12.21 20.00 -1.40
N GLY A 153 11.60 18.88 -1.04
CA GLY A 153 10.47 18.80 -0.13
C GLY A 153 9.11 18.94 -0.82
N PRO A 154 8.04 18.51 -0.17
CA PRO A 154 6.70 18.61 -0.73
C PRO A 154 6.22 20.05 -0.82
N CYS A 155 5.22 20.29 -1.65
CA CYS A 155 4.55 21.57 -1.71
C CYS A 155 3.82 21.85 -0.40
N ARG A 156 3.88 23.11 0.05
CA ARG A 156 3.06 23.53 1.19
C ARG A 156 1.60 23.44 0.81
N THR A 157 0.82 22.70 1.60
CA THR A 157 -0.60 22.47 1.33
C THR A 157 -1.39 22.42 2.62
N VAL A 158 -2.67 22.77 2.54
CA VAL A 158 -3.65 22.42 3.56
C VAL A 158 -3.68 20.89 3.70
N PRO A 159 -4.08 20.34 4.85
CA PRO A 159 -4.20 18.89 5.00
C PRO A 159 -5.11 18.27 3.93
N VAL A 160 -4.73 17.09 3.45
CA VAL A 160 -5.49 16.29 2.48
C VAL A 160 -5.78 14.94 3.12
N ILE A 161 -7.05 14.56 3.21
CA ILE A 161 -7.44 13.23 3.69
C ILE A 161 -7.12 12.21 2.59
N LYS A 162 -6.26 11.25 2.90
CA LYS A 162 -5.85 10.16 2.01
C LYS A 162 -6.75 8.93 2.20
N VAL A 163 -7.00 8.58 3.46
CA VAL A 163 -7.89 7.49 3.85
C VAL A 163 -8.91 8.05 4.84
N PRO A 164 -10.16 8.22 4.43
CA PRO A 164 -11.23 8.64 5.33
C PRO A 164 -11.67 7.48 6.24
N PRO A 165 -12.17 7.76 7.46
CA PRO A 165 -12.82 6.75 8.28
C PRO A 165 -14.05 6.19 7.58
N ARG A 166 -14.32 4.89 7.80
CA ARG A 166 -15.48 4.20 7.25
C ARG A 166 -16.59 4.08 8.27
N ASN A 167 -17.83 4.04 7.80
CA ASN A 167 -18.96 3.73 8.65
C ASN A 167 -18.82 2.31 9.21
N LEU A 168 -19.18 2.15 10.48
CA LEU A 168 -19.10 0.89 11.20
C LEU A 168 -20.43 0.59 11.87
N VAL A 169 -20.83 -0.69 11.85
CA VAL A 169 -21.92 -1.22 12.66
C VAL A 169 -21.37 -2.39 13.46
N ASN A 170 -21.51 -2.36 14.77
CA ASN A 170 -20.95 -3.35 15.67
C ASN A 170 -21.97 -3.72 16.77
N VAL A 171 -21.69 -4.82 17.51
CA VAL A 171 -22.51 -5.25 18.62
C VAL A 171 -22.08 -4.56 19.92
N THR A 172 -23.02 -4.43 20.85
CA THR A 172 -22.74 -3.94 22.22
C THR A 172 -21.66 -4.78 22.88
N GLY A 173 -20.68 -4.11 23.54
CA GLY A 173 -19.55 -4.76 24.19
C GLY A 173 -18.37 -5.05 23.26
N SER A 174 -18.46 -4.76 21.96
CA SER A 174 -17.34 -4.89 21.02
C SER A 174 -16.50 -3.63 20.98
N SER A 175 -15.32 -3.72 20.34
CA SER A 175 -14.48 -2.56 20.07
C SER A 175 -14.72 -2.01 18.67
N ALA A 176 -14.70 -0.70 18.52
CA ALA A 176 -14.76 0.00 17.24
C ALA A 176 -13.49 0.79 17.01
N VAL A 177 -12.95 0.75 15.79
CA VAL A 177 -11.72 1.47 15.41
C VAL A 177 -11.96 2.25 14.13
N PHE A 178 -11.74 3.55 14.18
CA PHE A 178 -11.70 4.42 13.01
C PHE A 178 -10.26 4.77 12.65
N LEU A 179 -9.95 4.75 11.36
CA LEU A 179 -8.67 5.19 10.81
C LEU A 179 -8.89 6.46 9.98
N CYS A 180 -8.01 7.43 10.16
CA CYS A 180 -7.93 8.63 9.32
C CYS A 180 -6.47 8.86 8.93
N GLU A 181 -6.17 8.82 7.63
CA GLU A 181 -4.83 9.10 7.12
C GLU A 181 -4.81 10.43 6.38
N VAL A 182 -3.80 11.22 6.70
CA VAL A 182 -3.69 12.60 6.26
C VAL A 182 -2.30 12.86 5.69
N PHE A 183 -2.23 13.49 4.53
CA PHE A 183 -1.01 14.10 4.00
C PHE A 183 -1.05 15.61 4.27
N ALA A 184 0.04 16.17 4.76
CA ALA A 184 0.16 17.62 4.95
C ALA A 184 1.61 18.09 5.01
N PHE A 185 1.86 19.26 4.45
CA PHE A 185 3.11 19.97 4.67
C PHE A 185 2.85 21.48 4.81
N PRO A 186 3.14 22.08 5.97
CA PRO A 186 3.64 21.46 7.22
C PRO A 186 2.72 20.37 7.78
N MET A 187 3.28 19.50 8.63
CA MET A 187 2.53 18.38 9.23
C MET A 187 1.24 18.86 9.92
N ALA A 188 0.19 18.09 9.76
CA ALA A 188 -1.09 18.39 10.40
C ALA A 188 -1.15 17.86 11.83
N LEU A 189 -1.97 18.53 12.65
CA LEU A 189 -2.53 17.98 13.87
C LEU A 189 -3.86 17.35 13.53
N VAL A 190 -4.09 16.10 13.96
CA VAL A 190 -5.37 15.39 13.79
C VAL A 190 -6.10 15.31 15.12
N GLU A 191 -7.35 15.71 15.12
CA GLU A 191 -8.28 15.66 16.26
C GLU A 191 -9.51 14.85 15.87
N TRP A 192 -10.09 14.15 16.85
CA TRP A 192 -11.35 13.45 16.72
C TRP A 192 -12.42 14.10 17.58
N ARG A 193 -13.64 14.19 17.06
CA ARG A 193 -14.82 14.67 17.78
C ARG A 193 -16.03 13.80 17.49
N LYS A 194 -16.92 13.68 18.46
CA LYS A 194 -18.25 13.10 18.26
C LYS A 194 -19.25 14.25 18.07
N GLU A 195 -20.10 14.18 17.07
CA GLU A 195 -21.12 15.19 16.85
C GLU A 195 -22.07 15.28 18.05
N GLY A 196 -22.47 16.50 18.38
CA GLY A 196 -23.25 16.77 19.60
C GLY A 196 -22.43 16.85 20.88
N LYS A 197 -21.11 16.58 20.84
CA LYS A 197 -20.19 16.82 21.96
C LYS A 197 -19.10 17.80 21.50
N GLU A 198 -18.88 18.87 22.26
CA GLU A 198 -17.83 19.87 21.93
C GLU A 198 -16.41 19.42 22.32
N VAL A 199 -16.30 18.36 23.08
CA VAL A 199 -15.03 17.85 23.61
C VAL A 199 -14.24 17.16 22.52
N VAL A 200 -12.93 17.44 22.47
CA VAL A 200 -11.98 16.68 21.65
C VAL A 200 -11.74 15.33 22.33
N LEU A 201 -11.90 14.25 21.56
CA LEU A 201 -11.65 12.90 22.06
C LEU A 201 -10.14 12.66 22.27
N PRO A 202 -9.77 11.83 23.27
CA PRO A 202 -10.64 10.99 24.11
C PRO A 202 -11.40 11.72 25.21
N GLY A 203 -11.10 12.99 25.54
CA GLY A 203 -11.63 13.65 26.72
C GLY A 203 -11.24 12.91 28.01
N ASP A 204 -12.21 12.76 28.94
CA ASP A 204 -12.05 12.01 30.20
C ASP A 204 -12.64 10.57 30.09
N ASP A 205 -12.97 10.09 28.91
CA ASP A 205 -13.61 8.80 28.71
C ASP A 205 -12.55 7.67 28.68
N PRO A 206 -12.51 6.77 29.69
CA PRO A 206 -11.51 5.71 29.78
C PRO A 206 -11.67 4.62 28.70
N HIS A 207 -12.84 4.53 28.06
CA HIS A 207 -13.11 3.56 26.99
C HIS A 207 -12.70 4.08 25.60
N VAL A 208 -12.32 5.35 25.51
CA VAL A 208 -11.93 5.98 24.25
C VAL A 208 -10.45 6.30 24.26
N SER A 209 -9.74 5.88 23.22
CA SER A 209 -8.34 6.23 23.00
C SER A 209 -8.11 6.80 21.62
N VAL A 210 -7.17 7.73 21.51
CA VAL A 210 -6.72 8.31 20.25
C VAL A 210 -5.22 8.14 20.15
N GLN A 211 -4.78 7.54 19.07
CA GLN A 211 -3.38 7.36 18.76
C GLN A 211 -3.06 7.95 17.40
N SER A 212 -1.87 8.52 17.27
CA SER A 212 -1.37 9.01 15.97
C SER A 212 0.10 8.67 15.83
N ARG A 213 0.48 8.28 14.62
CA ARG A 213 1.88 7.99 14.25
C ARG A 213 2.14 8.45 12.82
N GLY A 214 3.41 8.46 12.41
CA GLY A 214 3.77 8.64 11.00
C GLY A 214 3.03 7.63 10.13
N GLY A 215 2.51 8.08 9.01
CA GLY A 215 1.82 7.26 8.04
C GLY A 215 2.77 6.41 7.19
N PRO A 216 2.24 5.67 6.19
CA PRO A 216 3.03 4.78 5.35
C PRO A 216 4.10 5.52 4.53
N GLN A 217 3.87 6.78 4.22
CA GLN A 217 4.82 7.60 3.48
C GLN A 217 5.27 8.82 4.29
N LYS A 218 6.38 9.42 3.86
CA LYS A 218 6.90 10.66 4.45
C LYS A 218 5.86 11.79 4.34
N TYR A 219 5.71 12.58 5.40
CA TYR A 219 4.69 13.65 5.53
C TYR A 219 3.23 13.16 5.60
N GLU A 220 3.01 11.87 5.80
CA GLU A 220 1.71 11.33 6.14
C GLU A 220 1.59 11.08 7.65
N LEU A 221 0.37 11.15 8.13
CA LEU A 221 -0.01 10.88 9.50
C LEU A 221 -1.20 9.92 9.49
N SER A 222 -1.09 8.81 10.21
CA SER A 222 -2.21 7.90 10.47
C SER A 222 -2.69 8.14 11.90
N SER A 223 -3.98 8.38 12.07
CA SER A 223 -4.62 8.58 13.37
C SER A 223 -5.76 7.58 13.55
N TRP A 224 -5.78 6.94 14.71
CA TRP A 224 -6.82 5.98 15.10
C TRP A 224 -7.60 6.52 16.29
N LEU A 225 -8.93 6.41 16.18
CA LEU A 225 -9.85 6.52 17.31
C LEU A 225 -10.32 5.11 17.63
N GLN A 226 -10.09 4.64 18.85
CA GLN A 226 -10.53 3.34 19.34
C GLN A 226 -11.52 3.54 20.47
N ILE A 227 -12.63 2.82 20.41
CA ILE A 227 -13.68 2.78 21.42
C ILE A 227 -13.79 1.34 21.89
N GLU A 228 -13.54 1.07 23.16
CA GLU A 228 -13.62 -0.24 23.77
C GLU A 228 -14.95 -0.41 24.51
N ASP A 229 -15.44 -1.65 24.64
CA ASP A 229 -16.70 -2.00 25.30
C ASP A 229 -17.86 -1.10 24.85
N ALA A 230 -17.98 -0.87 23.54
CA ALA A 230 -18.90 0.08 22.95
C ALA A 230 -20.35 -0.20 23.33
N THR A 231 -21.08 0.85 23.68
CA THR A 231 -22.48 0.84 24.07
C THR A 231 -23.35 1.59 23.06
N ARG A 232 -24.67 1.48 23.16
CA ARG A 232 -25.60 2.29 22.34
C ARG A 232 -25.35 3.80 22.44
N ALA A 233 -24.88 4.26 23.60
CA ALA A 233 -24.54 5.67 23.81
C ALA A 233 -23.37 6.13 22.94
N ASP A 234 -22.53 5.19 22.45
CA ASP A 234 -21.41 5.49 21.57
C ASP A 234 -21.80 5.58 20.10
N SER A 235 -23.00 5.14 19.75
CA SER A 235 -23.56 5.37 18.41
C SER A 235 -23.60 6.87 18.09
N GLY A 236 -23.35 7.19 16.83
CA GLY A 236 -23.38 8.56 16.33
C GLY A 236 -22.32 8.85 15.28
N THR A 237 -22.22 10.11 14.91
CA THR A 237 -21.27 10.57 13.90
C THR A 237 -19.97 11.02 14.55
N TYR A 238 -18.86 10.47 14.08
CA TYR A 238 -17.50 10.82 14.48
C TYR A 238 -16.83 11.59 13.36
N ARG A 239 -16.05 12.59 13.74
CA ARG A 239 -15.38 13.50 12.80
C ARG A 239 -13.89 13.48 13.03
N CYS A 240 -13.12 13.15 11.98
CA CYS A 240 -11.69 13.38 11.89
C CYS A 240 -11.45 14.80 11.36
N ILE A 241 -10.67 15.59 12.08
CA ILE A 241 -10.33 16.97 11.73
C ILE A 241 -8.82 17.07 11.65
N ALA A 242 -8.29 17.39 10.49
CA ALA A 242 -6.87 17.64 10.29
C ALA A 242 -6.64 19.13 10.06
N ARG A 243 -5.67 19.73 10.76
CA ARG A 243 -5.33 21.16 10.64
C ARG A 243 -3.83 21.41 10.63
N ASN A 244 -3.41 22.40 9.87
CA ASN A 244 -2.09 23.01 9.94
C ASN A 244 -2.19 24.54 9.86
N ASP A 245 -1.07 25.26 9.71
CA ASP A 245 -1.02 26.72 9.61
C ASP A 245 -1.64 27.28 8.31
N LEU A 246 -1.94 26.43 7.32
CA LEU A 246 -2.55 26.83 6.06
C LEU A 246 -4.07 26.62 6.02
N GLY A 247 -4.61 25.78 6.90
CA GLY A 247 -6.04 25.51 6.94
C GLY A 247 -6.39 24.16 7.57
N ASN A 248 -7.63 23.77 7.41
CA ASN A 248 -8.16 22.52 7.93
C ASN A 248 -9.05 21.79 6.93
N VAL A 249 -9.21 20.49 7.16
CA VAL A 249 -10.13 19.62 6.45
C VAL A 249 -10.76 18.65 7.45
N SER A 250 -11.98 18.23 7.22
CA SER A 250 -12.63 17.22 8.08
C SER A 250 -13.48 16.26 7.27
N VAL A 251 -13.59 15.04 7.79
CA VAL A 251 -14.45 13.97 7.26
C VAL A 251 -15.17 13.30 8.41
N THR A 252 -16.31 12.71 8.14
CA THR A 252 -17.15 12.04 9.12
C THR A 252 -17.35 10.57 8.78
N ALA A 253 -17.61 9.79 9.84
CA ALA A 253 -18.07 8.42 9.73
C ALA A 253 -19.10 8.13 10.82
N VAL A 254 -20.02 7.23 10.57
CA VAL A 254 -21.09 6.84 11.47
C VAL A 254 -20.74 5.54 12.18
N LEU A 255 -20.94 5.50 13.50
CA LEU A 255 -20.91 4.29 14.32
C LEU A 255 -22.33 3.93 14.71
N GLY A 256 -22.76 2.70 14.38
CA GLY A 256 -23.97 2.08 14.90
C GLY A 256 -23.59 0.98 15.87
N ILE A 257 -24.11 1.02 17.10
CA ILE A 257 -23.97 -0.07 18.08
C ILE A 257 -25.34 -0.66 18.35
N LEU A 258 -25.49 -1.91 17.99
CA LEU A 258 -26.74 -2.67 18.08
C LEU A 258 -26.60 -3.79 19.13
N PRO A 259 -27.68 -4.16 19.83
CA PRO A 259 -27.72 -5.40 20.59
C PRO A 259 -27.60 -6.62 19.63
N PRO A 260 -27.16 -7.80 20.13
CA PRO A 260 -26.93 -8.96 19.29
C PRO A 260 -28.17 -9.43 18.50
N ASP A 261 -29.36 -9.30 19.06
CA ASP A 261 -30.63 -9.63 18.43
C ASP A 261 -30.98 -8.70 17.26
N GLU A 262 -30.78 -7.39 17.43
CA GLU A 262 -30.98 -6.40 16.38
C GLU A 262 -29.90 -6.52 15.28
N MET A 263 -28.68 -6.93 15.63
CA MET A 263 -27.60 -7.14 14.66
C MET A 263 -27.92 -8.26 13.67
N SER A 264 -28.52 -9.35 14.14
CA SER A 264 -28.91 -10.46 13.26
C SER A 264 -29.92 -10.00 12.20
N ALA A 265 -30.93 -9.23 12.60
CA ALA A 265 -31.91 -8.67 11.67
C ALA A 265 -31.28 -7.69 10.68
N TYR A 266 -30.38 -6.82 11.15
CA TYR A 266 -29.64 -5.89 10.29
C TYR A 266 -28.80 -6.60 9.23
N LEU A 267 -28.10 -7.69 9.60
CA LEU A 267 -27.30 -8.47 8.67
C LEU A 267 -28.15 -9.18 7.61
N GLU A 268 -29.30 -9.73 8.01
CA GLU A 268 -30.24 -10.35 7.08
C GLU A 268 -30.77 -9.35 6.05
N GLU A 269 -31.12 -8.14 6.47
CA GLU A 269 -31.60 -7.06 5.59
C GLU A 269 -30.50 -6.59 4.65
N SER A 270 -29.28 -6.34 5.16
CA SER A 270 -28.13 -5.96 4.35
C SER A 270 -27.73 -7.01 3.32
N MET A 271 -27.85 -8.30 3.66
CA MET A 271 -27.57 -9.39 2.73
C MET A 271 -28.63 -9.47 1.63
N LYS A 272 -29.91 -9.23 1.96
CA LYS A 272 -30.98 -9.17 0.96
C LYS A 272 -30.76 -8.04 -0.04
N GLU A 273 -30.36 -6.85 0.44
CA GLU A 273 -30.03 -5.71 -0.43
C GLU A 273 -28.84 -6.01 -1.35
N MET A 274 -27.76 -6.63 -0.81
CA MET A 274 -26.59 -6.96 -1.63
C MET A 274 -26.84 -8.04 -2.66
N MET A 275 -27.73 -9.00 -2.37
CA MET A 275 -28.05 -10.09 -3.30
C MET A 275 -29.07 -9.68 -4.37
N GLY A 276 -29.68 -8.51 -4.28
CA GLY A 276 -30.72 -8.05 -5.22
C GLY A 276 -31.93 -9.00 -5.26
N TYR A 277 -32.18 -9.75 -4.20
CA TYR A 277 -33.22 -10.76 -4.12
C TYR A 277 -34.54 -10.08 -3.81
N ASP A 278 -35.30 -9.77 -4.86
CA ASP A 278 -36.72 -9.44 -4.78
C ASP A 278 -37.51 -10.75 -4.90
N PRO A 279 -38.02 -11.33 -3.79
CA PRO A 279 -38.77 -12.60 -3.85
C PRO A 279 -40.14 -12.50 -4.51
N ILE A 280 -40.53 -11.35 -5.05
CA ILE A 280 -41.86 -11.08 -5.61
C ILE A 280 -41.86 -11.10 -7.17
N ARG A 281 -40.70 -11.18 -7.83
CA ARG A 281 -40.63 -11.08 -9.31
C ARG A 281 -40.63 -12.41 -10.08
N ASP A 282 -40.61 -13.56 -9.44
CA ASP A 282 -40.49 -14.86 -10.11
C ASP A 282 -41.75 -15.77 -10.05
N TYR A 283 -42.95 -15.18 -9.99
CA TYR A 283 -44.18 -15.98 -10.11
C TYR A 283 -45.23 -15.29 -10.98
N ASP A 284 -44.94 -15.06 -12.24
CA ASP A 284 -45.93 -14.91 -13.30
C ASP A 284 -45.38 -15.54 -14.60
N GLY A 285 -45.22 -16.86 -14.56
CA GLY A 285 -45.08 -17.68 -15.76
C GLY A 285 -46.44 -18.16 -16.20
N GLU A 286 -47.08 -17.36 -17.07
CA GLU A 286 -48.26 -17.87 -17.79
C GLU A 286 -47.86 -19.02 -18.71
N TYR A 287 -48.44 -20.15 -18.41
CA TYR A 287 -48.57 -21.26 -19.36
C TYR A 287 -49.67 -20.91 -20.37
N TYR A 288 -49.28 -20.80 -21.63
CA TYR A 288 -50.11 -21.11 -22.80
C TYR A 288 -49.27 -21.86 -23.84
#